data_15fe03bec3af29c455237dcb778818aa
#
_entry.id   15fe03bec3af29c455237dcb778818aa
#
_cell.length_a   1.000
_cell.length_b   1.000
_cell.length_c   1.000
_cell.angle_alpha   90.00
_cell.angle_beta   90.00
_cell.angle_gamma   90.00
#
_symmetry.space_group_name_H-M   'P 1'
#
loop_
_entity.id
_entity.type
_entity.pdbx_description
1 polymer ?
#
loop_
_entity_poly.entity_id
_entity_poly.type
_entity_poly.pdbx_seq_one_letter_code
_entity_poly.pdbx_strand_id
1 'polypeptide(L)'
;MSKLTAADFAPHSNEHHCHALSRPSLSYWQDAWIRLKSNKRALASGCLIIGLLIFTLLGPLLWSVNSSEQDLDQLSTPPGSARSALIIPDYEPWAGPTTTVTELELAGSATTQSVRLQWTSLPEANGHRVYRNLYPVGEEKAYGIPMAEFFDNNTLYFEDRLDLSPGIYYYSVVALAKNRRPATEAATIRVDVLRSTTVDEAIAQGLVEEGEEIAVGDTVNVALHPLGTDYLGRDMLARLMEGARVSLFIGIFAPLLYVLMGVVYGSIAGFMGGKVDQLMMRFADFVVALPFLLFMILFKISFGIGPGESGIFPMLVAMVVLLWPATARLVRGQIMQIREQGYVEASKLLGAKSSYLILRHMLPNTLGVVLVTLTFEIPRAIFTEAFLSFIGMGVAPPTPSWGSMSNEGIKTMLNTPHELIFPALLISITVLAFNLLGDGLRDALDARMRNTE
;
A
#
# COMPACT_ATOMS: atom_id res chain seq x y z
N MET A 1 -43.42 -42.19 -58.63
CA MET A 1 -42.03 -42.66 -58.67
C MET A 1 -41.31 -41.92 -59.80
N SER A 2 -40.55 -40.88 -59.50
CA SER A 2 -39.73 -40.17 -60.48
C SER A 2 -38.58 -41.09 -60.90
N LYS A 3 -38.43 -41.33 -62.21
CA LYS A 3 -37.31 -42.12 -62.74
C LYS A 3 -36.01 -41.33 -62.54
N LEU A 4 -35.09 -41.87 -61.76
CA LEU A 4 -33.74 -41.33 -61.62
C LEU A 4 -33.07 -41.35 -63.01
N THR A 5 -32.51 -40.23 -63.44
CA THR A 5 -31.80 -40.09 -64.71
C THR A 5 -30.27 -40.09 -64.45
N ALA A 6 -29.48 -40.37 -65.49
CA ALA A 6 -28.02 -40.36 -65.39
C ALA A 6 -27.45 -39.01 -64.92
N ALA A 7 -28.22 -37.94 -65.06
CA ALA A 7 -27.85 -36.59 -64.56
C ALA A 7 -27.88 -36.48 -63.02
N ASP A 8 -28.68 -37.33 -62.34
CA ASP A 8 -28.78 -37.35 -60.90
C ASP A 8 -27.54 -37.99 -60.22
N PHE A 9 -26.71 -38.66 -61.03
CA PHE A 9 -25.44 -39.27 -60.59
C PHE A 9 -24.20 -38.54 -61.12
N ALA A 10 -24.39 -37.39 -61.82
CA ALA A 10 -23.25 -36.59 -62.23
C ALA A 10 -22.60 -35.99 -60.96
N PRO A 11 -21.25 -36.03 -60.87
CA PRO A 11 -20.58 -35.41 -59.76
C PRO A 11 -20.98 -33.94 -59.70
N HIS A 12 -21.56 -33.54 -58.58
CA HIS A 12 -21.89 -32.15 -58.33
C HIS A 12 -20.58 -31.37 -58.30
N SER A 13 -20.27 -30.65 -59.38
CA SER A 13 -19.19 -29.68 -59.40
C SER A 13 -19.59 -28.49 -58.51
N ASN A 14 -19.52 -28.71 -57.21
CA ASN A 14 -19.45 -27.62 -56.28
C ASN A 14 -18.12 -26.90 -56.57
N GLU A 15 -18.10 -25.96 -57.52
CA GLU A 15 -17.16 -24.86 -57.47
C GLU A 15 -17.49 -24.04 -56.20
N HIS A 16 -17.31 -24.65 -55.05
CA HIS A 16 -16.99 -23.89 -53.88
C HIS A 16 -15.66 -23.20 -54.21
N HIS A 17 -15.72 -21.95 -54.62
CA HIS A 17 -14.59 -21.07 -54.43
C HIS A 17 -14.24 -21.13 -52.93
N CYS A 18 -13.47 -22.12 -52.57
CA CYS A 18 -12.70 -22.08 -51.37
C CYS A 18 -11.78 -20.87 -51.54
N HIS A 19 -12.28 -19.69 -51.19
CA HIS A 19 -11.40 -18.61 -50.78
C HIS A 19 -10.62 -19.24 -49.64
N ALA A 20 -9.49 -19.87 -49.98
CA ALA A 20 -8.49 -20.22 -49.01
C ALA A 20 -8.09 -18.89 -48.36
N LEU A 21 -8.77 -18.58 -47.28
CA LEU A 21 -8.29 -17.58 -46.36
C LEU A 21 -6.94 -18.14 -45.85
N SER A 22 -5.88 -17.89 -46.64
CA SER A 22 -4.54 -18.18 -46.23
C SER A 22 -4.18 -17.20 -45.10
N ARG A 23 -4.76 -17.46 -43.93
CA ARG A 23 -4.29 -16.79 -42.71
C ARG A 23 -2.84 -17.24 -42.56
N PRO A 24 -1.87 -16.33 -42.38
CA PRO A 24 -0.48 -16.72 -42.13
C PRO A 24 -0.48 -17.65 -40.91
N SER A 25 0.28 -18.72 -40.95
CA SER A 25 0.42 -19.68 -39.85
C SER A 25 1.09 -18.95 -38.69
N LEU A 26 0.27 -18.40 -37.75
CA LEU A 26 0.76 -17.75 -36.57
C LEU A 26 1.25 -18.80 -35.58
N SER A 27 2.39 -18.55 -34.92
CA SER A 27 2.80 -19.37 -33.78
C SER A 27 1.84 -19.15 -32.62
N TYR A 28 1.73 -20.13 -31.70
CA TYR A 28 0.89 -20.04 -30.51
C TYR A 28 1.09 -18.72 -29.71
N TRP A 29 2.34 -18.29 -29.58
CA TRP A 29 2.69 -17.06 -28.86
C TRP A 29 2.34 -15.77 -29.63
N GLN A 30 2.42 -15.80 -30.95
CA GLN A 30 2.01 -14.66 -31.80
C GLN A 30 0.50 -14.46 -31.76
N ASP A 31 -0.28 -15.54 -31.82
CA ASP A 31 -1.74 -15.50 -31.71
C ASP A 31 -2.17 -14.98 -30.32
N ALA A 32 -1.59 -15.54 -29.24
CA ALA A 32 -1.83 -15.08 -27.89
C ALA A 32 -1.50 -13.59 -27.70
N TRP A 33 -0.41 -13.11 -28.27
CA TRP A 33 -0.02 -11.70 -28.22
C TRP A 33 -0.98 -10.77 -28.94
N ILE A 34 -1.48 -11.17 -30.11
CA ILE A 34 -2.48 -10.40 -30.87
C ILE A 34 -3.79 -10.30 -30.07
N ARG A 35 -4.26 -11.40 -29.48
CA ARG A 35 -5.46 -11.44 -28.64
C ARG A 35 -5.29 -10.59 -27.37
N LEU A 36 -4.15 -10.68 -26.71
CA LEU A 36 -3.87 -9.86 -25.53
C LEU A 36 -3.92 -8.37 -25.87
N LYS A 37 -3.35 -7.96 -27.02
CA LYS A 37 -3.43 -6.57 -27.50
C LYS A 37 -4.84 -6.11 -27.87
N SER A 38 -5.70 -7.00 -28.31
CA SER A 38 -7.10 -6.68 -28.64
C SER A 38 -7.95 -6.48 -27.39
N ASN A 39 -7.55 -7.03 -26.25
CA ASN A 39 -8.23 -6.89 -24.97
C ASN A 39 -7.84 -5.55 -24.32
N LYS A 40 -8.70 -4.54 -24.48
CA LYS A 40 -8.46 -3.17 -23.94
C LYS A 40 -8.24 -3.14 -22.43
N ARG A 41 -8.91 -4.03 -21.65
CA ARG A 41 -8.77 -4.11 -20.20
C ARG A 41 -7.38 -4.62 -19.82
N ALA A 42 -6.92 -5.68 -20.48
CA ALA A 42 -5.59 -6.23 -20.27
C ALA A 42 -4.48 -5.23 -20.68
N LEU A 43 -4.69 -4.50 -21.78
CA LEU A 43 -3.74 -3.46 -22.21
C LEU A 43 -3.67 -2.32 -21.18
N ALA A 44 -4.81 -1.81 -20.73
CA ALA A 44 -4.87 -0.75 -19.74
C ALA A 44 -4.22 -1.16 -18.41
N SER A 45 -4.48 -2.41 -17.94
CA SER A 45 -3.85 -2.93 -16.73
C SER A 45 -2.34 -3.13 -16.90
N GLY A 46 -1.89 -3.59 -18.06
CA GLY A 46 -0.46 -3.67 -18.38
C GLY A 46 0.23 -2.30 -18.36
N CYS A 47 -0.38 -1.27 -18.96
CA CYS A 47 0.12 0.10 -18.89
C CYS A 47 0.17 0.62 -17.44
N LEU A 48 -0.84 0.31 -16.63
CA LEU A 48 -0.87 0.68 -15.21
C LEU A 48 0.26 0.02 -14.41
N ILE A 49 0.51 -1.28 -14.64
CA ILE A 49 1.63 -2.00 -14.00
C ILE A 49 2.97 -1.39 -14.43
N ILE A 50 3.15 -1.08 -15.71
CA ILE A 50 4.35 -0.41 -16.19
C ILE A 50 4.50 0.98 -15.53
N GLY A 51 3.41 1.73 -15.41
CA GLY A 51 3.40 3.01 -14.69
C GLY A 51 3.83 2.86 -13.23
N LEU A 52 3.33 1.83 -12.52
CA LEU A 52 3.75 1.53 -11.15
C LEU A 52 5.23 1.13 -11.06
N LEU A 53 5.75 0.37 -12.02
CA LEU A 53 7.17 0.05 -12.07
C LEU A 53 8.03 1.28 -12.34
N ILE A 54 7.59 2.18 -13.24
CA ILE A 54 8.25 3.47 -13.48
C ILE A 54 8.24 4.31 -12.22
N PHE A 55 7.09 4.44 -11.54
CA PHE A 55 6.95 5.14 -10.27
C PHE A 55 7.93 4.59 -9.21
N THR A 56 8.06 3.27 -9.13
CA THR A 56 8.93 2.58 -8.16
C THR A 56 10.42 2.75 -8.46
N LEU A 57 10.82 2.66 -9.74
CA LEU A 57 12.23 2.65 -10.14
C LEU A 57 12.78 4.05 -10.43
N LEU A 58 12.01 4.87 -11.14
CA LEU A 58 12.42 6.21 -11.57
C LEU A 58 11.93 7.32 -10.63
N GLY A 59 10.86 7.09 -9.89
CA GLY A 59 10.32 8.08 -8.94
C GLY A 59 11.36 8.63 -7.97
N PRO A 60 12.14 7.80 -7.27
CA PRO A 60 13.18 8.27 -6.36
C PRO A 60 14.35 9.03 -7.01
N LEU A 61 14.51 8.95 -8.33
CA LEU A 61 15.47 9.78 -9.07
C LEU A 61 14.92 11.19 -9.32
N LEU A 62 13.60 11.33 -9.42
CA LEU A 62 12.92 12.61 -9.60
C LEU A 62 12.61 13.30 -8.28
N TRP A 63 12.41 12.52 -7.23
CA TRP A 63 12.11 12.95 -5.87
C TRP A 63 13.14 12.38 -4.92
N SER A 64 14.23 13.11 -4.71
CA SER A 64 15.43 12.65 -3.98
C SER A 64 15.32 12.76 -2.45
N VAL A 65 14.12 13.04 -1.92
CA VAL A 65 13.88 13.11 -0.47
C VAL A 65 14.06 11.73 0.15
N ASN A 66 14.78 11.66 1.27
CA ASN A 66 14.98 10.40 1.96
C ASN A 66 13.70 9.97 2.70
N SER A 67 13.22 8.77 2.44
CA SER A 67 11.99 8.21 3.03
C SER A 67 12.06 8.01 4.56
N SER A 68 13.26 8.00 5.13
CA SER A 68 13.50 7.82 6.57
C SER A 68 13.79 9.14 7.30
N GLU A 69 13.99 10.23 6.58
CA GLU A 69 14.22 11.55 7.13
C GLU A 69 12.97 12.10 7.80
N GLN A 70 13.12 12.63 9.00
CA GLN A 70 12.01 13.11 9.82
C GLN A 70 12.06 14.63 9.90
N ASP A 71 10.99 15.26 9.48
CA ASP A 71 10.74 16.69 9.66
C ASP A 71 9.77 16.86 10.84
N LEU A 72 10.34 17.13 12.01
CA LEU A 72 9.56 17.23 13.26
C LEU A 72 8.63 18.46 13.29
N ASP A 73 8.89 19.45 12.43
CA ASP A 73 8.05 20.66 12.32
C ASP A 73 6.84 20.42 11.38
N GLN A 74 6.86 19.30 10.65
CA GLN A 74 5.82 18.92 9.71
C GLN A 74 5.20 17.54 10.02
N LEU A 75 4.92 17.27 11.28
CA LEU A 75 4.26 16.01 11.69
C LEU A 75 2.85 15.94 11.13
N SER A 76 2.50 14.79 10.53
CA SER A 76 1.14 14.50 10.01
C SER A 76 0.54 15.61 9.15
N THR A 77 1.38 16.33 8.41
CA THR A 77 0.94 17.44 7.57
C THR A 77 0.13 16.92 6.38
N PRO A 78 -1.13 17.41 6.15
CA PRO A 78 -1.94 16.93 5.05
C PRO A 78 -1.42 17.41 3.68
N PRO A 79 -1.79 16.70 2.58
CA PRO A 79 -1.41 17.11 1.24
C PRO A 79 -1.91 18.52 0.88
N GLY A 80 -1.05 19.30 0.23
CA GLY A 80 -1.41 20.66 -0.21
C GLY A 80 -1.44 21.70 0.90
N SER A 81 -0.90 21.42 2.07
CA SER A 81 -0.77 22.38 3.17
C SER A 81 0.10 23.57 2.78
N ALA A 82 -0.20 24.72 3.37
CA ALA A 82 0.59 25.92 3.21
C ALA A 82 2.05 25.67 3.65
N ARG A 83 2.98 26.14 2.84
CA ARG A 83 4.43 25.99 3.09
C ARG A 83 5.04 27.13 3.87
N SER A 84 4.28 28.19 4.09
CA SER A 84 4.77 29.36 4.82
C SER A 84 4.88 29.05 6.31
N ALA A 85 6.05 29.28 6.87
CA ALA A 85 6.29 29.31 8.30
C ALA A 85 6.68 30.73 8.71
N LEU A 86 6.11 31.20 9.79
CA LEU A 86 6.40 32.51 10.38
C LEU A 86 7.69 32.40 11.20
N ILE A 87 8.64 33.30 10.98
CA ILE A 87 9.81 33.39 11.83
C ILE A 87 9.44 34.05 13.15
N ILE A 88 9.67 33.31 14.22
CA ILE A 88 9.38 33.74 15.60
C ILE A 88 10.67 33.79 16.43
N PRO A 89 10.70 34.54 17.52
CA PRO A 89 11.82 34.52 18.43
C PRO A 89 11.88 33.18 19.18
N ASP A 90 13.03 32.87 19.76
CA ASP A 90 13.16 31.74 20.66
C ASP A 90 12.14 31.84 21.78
N TYR A 91 11.72 30.62 22.21
CA TYR A 91 10.70 30.55 23.25
C TYR A 91 11.18 31.16 24.57
N GLU A 92 10.39 32.12 25.06
CA GLU A 92 10.53 32.69 26.40
C GLU A 92 9.32 32.30 27.26
N PRO A 93 9.54 31.83 28.51
CA PRO A 93 8.46 31.50 29.43
C PRO A 93 7.52 32.71 29.66
N TRP A 94 6.25 32.51 29.41
CA TRP A 94 5.25 33.57 29.57
C TRP A 94 4.75 33.64 31.04
N ALA A 95 5.00 34.76 31.68
CA ALA A 95 4.58 34.99 33.06
C ALA A 95 3.13 35.47 33.22
N GLY A 96 2.36 35.50 32.13
CA GLY A 96 0.97 35.98 32.10
C GLY A 96 0.84 37.37 31.48
N PRO A 97 -0.40 37.86 31.30
CA PRO A 97 -0.68 39.15 30.68
C PRO A 97 -0.24 40.33 31.57
N THR A 98 0.23 41.37 30.93
CA THR A 98 0.55 42.67 31.57
C THR A 98 -0.65 43.62 31.56
N THR A 99 -1.70 43.33 30.76
CA THR A 99 -2.89 44.13 30.60
C THR A 99 -4.13 43.30 30.96
N THR A 100 -5.11 43.97 31.57
CA THR A 100 -6.42 43.34 31.84
C THR A 100 -7.29 43.39 30.60
N VAL A 101 -7.90 42.23 30.25
CA VAL A 101 -8.82 42.09 29.13
C VAL A 101 -10.26 42.00 29.62
N THR A 102 -11.21 42.31 28.75
CA THR A 102 -12.62 42.26 29.06
C THR A 102 -13.31 40.97 28.63
N GLU A 103 -12.72 40.26 27.68
CA GLU A 103 -13.21 39.00 27.10
C GLU A 103 -12.09 37.98 26.94
N LEU A 104 -12.39 36.79 26.43
CA LEU A 104 -11.39 35.79 26.04
C LEU A 104 -10.69 36.25 24.75
N GLU A 105 -9.40 36.47 24.84
CA GLU A 105 -8.57 36.99 23.76
C GLU A 105 -7.23 36.23 23.63
N LEU A 106 -6.60 36.39 22.48
CA LEU A 106 -5.23 35.89 22.25
C LEU A 106 -4.21 36.91 22.73
N ALA A 107 -3.20 36.47 23.48
CA ALA A 107 -2.05 37.28 23.85
C ALA A 107 -0.91 37.04 22.87
N GLY A 108 -0.98 37.70 21.72
CA GLY A 108 0.00 37.57 20.63
C GLY A 108 -0.44 36.67 19.49
N SER A 109 0.48 36.30 18.61
CA SER A 109 0.21 35.41 17.49
C SER A 109 0.09 33.97 17.96
N ALA A 110 -0.93 33.26 17.49
CA ALA A 110 -1.07 31.83 17.73
C ALA A 110 -0.17 31.08 16.73
N THR A 111 0.78 30.33 17.23
CA THR A 111 1.77 29.61 16.42
C THR A 111 1.89 28.16 16.86
N THR A 112 2.56 27.34 16.06
CA THR A 112 2.87 25.94 16.44
C THR A 112 3.77 25.85 17.66
N GLN A 113 4.47 26.91 18.06
CA GLN A 113 5.27 26.97 19.28
C GLN A 113 4.38 27.16 20.52
N SER A 114 3.41 28.07 20.45
CA SER A 114 2.48 28.31 21.57
C SER A 114 1.22 29.08 21.16
N VAL A 115 0.12 28.82 21.89
CA VAL A 115 -1.11 29.63 21.88
C VAL A 115 -1.32 30.17 23.27
N ARG A 116 -1.28 31.51 23.39
CA ARG A 116 -1.42 32.22 24.65
C ARG A 116 -2.82 32.84 24.76
N LEU A 117 -3.59 32.39 25.73
CA LEU A 117 -4.95 32.84 26.00
C LEU A 117 -4.98 33.67 27.27
N GLN A 118 -5.79 34.73 27.26
CA GLN A 118 -6.08 35.54 28.43
C GLN A 118 -7.58 35.86 28.48
N TRP A 119 -8.13 35.92 29.68
CA TRP A 119 -9.56 36.17 29.88
C TRP A 119 -9.81 36.97 31.15
N THR A 120 -11.03 37.47 31.32
CA THR A 120 -11.49 38.02 32.58
C THR A 120 -12.20 36.95 33.38
N SER A 121 -12.28 37.16 34.71
CA SER A 121 -13.06 36.24 35.55
C SER A 121 -14.52 36.23 35.11
N LEU A 122 -15.05 35.05 34.82
CA LEU A 122 -16.44 34.87 34.46
C LEU A 122 -17.33 35.08 35.72
N PRO A 123 -18.60 35.58 35.56
CA PRO A 123 -19.49 35.77 36.68
C PRO A 123 -19.65 34.52 37.56
N GLU A 124 -19.61 34.71 38.89
CA GLU A 124 -19.75 33.61 39.88
C GLU A 124 -18.75 32.50 39.80
N ALA A 125 -17.67 32.62 39.02
CA ALA A 125 -16.62 31.60 38.88
C ALA A 125 -15.83 31.43 40.21
N ASN A 126 -15.54 30.17 40.56
CA ASN A 126 -14.58 29.81 41.63
C ASN A 126 -13.38 29.07 41.03
N GLY A 127 -13.19 29.20 39.74
CA GLY A 127 -12.12 28.61 38.94
C GLY A 127 -12.52 28.51 37.47
N HIS A 128 -11.61 28.05 36.66
CA HIS A 128 -11.78 27.95 35.21
C HIS A 128 -11.27 26.63 34.65
N ARG A 129 -11.90 26.12 33.59
CA ARG A 129 -11.39 25.01 32.77
C ARG A 129 -11.19 25.51 31.36
N VAL A 130 -10.04 25.13 30.78
CA VAL A 130 -9.72 25.42 29.40
C VAL A 130 -9.84 24.14 28.58
N TYR A 131 -10.55 24.25 27.46
CA TYR A 131 -10.74 23.16 26.50
C TYR A 131 -10.20 23.57 25.13
N ARG A 132 -9.67 22.62 24.38
CA ARG A 132 -9.26 22.77 22.98
C ARG A 132 -10.03 21.78 22.13
N ASN A 133 -10.68 22.25 21.07
CA ASN A 133 -11.45 21.44 20.14
C ASN A 133 -11.08 21.80 18.68
N LEU A 134 -11.23 20.84 17.78
CA LEU A 134 -11.07 21.04 16.33
C LEU A 134 -12.37 21.55 15.69
N TYR A 135 -13.49 21.54 16.42
CA TYR A 135 -14.80 21.95 15.93
C TYR A 135 -15.44 22.91 16.93
N PRO A 136 -16.29 23.84 16.44
CA PRO A 136 -17.06 24.68 17.34
C PRO A 136 -17.97 23.82 18.25
N VAL A 137 -17.84 23.99 19.54
CA VAL A 137 -18.70 23.29 20.52
C VAL A 137 -20.03 24.01 20.57
N GLY A 138 -21.11 23.31 20.13
CA GLY A 138 -22.49 23.81 20.24
C GLY A 138 -23.06 23.58 21.65
N GLU A 139 -24.19 24.20 21.96
CA GLU A 139 -24.84 24.19 23.29
C GLU A 139 -25.18 22.79 23.83
N GLU A 140 -25.30 21.78 22.95
CA GLU A 140 -25.63 20.39 23.34
C GLU A 140 -24.43 19.44 23.37
N LYS A 141 -23.20 19.87 23.03
CA LYS A 141 -22.03 19.01 22.95
C LYS A 141 -21.12 19.17 24.14
N ALA A 142 -20.63 18.04 24.66
CA ALA A 142 -19.61 18.02 25.71
C ALA A 142 -18.27 18.61 25.20
N TYR A 143 -17.63 19.42 26.01
CA TYR A 143 -16.32 20.03 25.71
C TYR A 143 -15.16 19.02 25.63
N GLY A 144 -15.38 17.77 26.03
CA GLY A 144 -14.34 16.76 26.07
C GLY A 144 -13.48 16.80 27.33
N ILE A 145 -12.18 16.47 27.18
CA ILE A 145 -11.22 16.48 28.26
C ILE A 145 -10.60 17.87 28.38
N PRO A 146 -10.56 18.49 29.57
CA PRO A 146 -9.96 19.79 29.77
C PRO A 146 -8.43 19.72 29.56
N MET A 147 -7.87 20.75 28.90
CA MET A 147 -6.43 20.96 28.77
C MET A 147 -5.82 21.42 30.10
N ALA A 148 -6.52 22.26 30.81
CA ALA A 148 -6.10 22.77 32.12
C ALA A 148 -7.30 23.06 33.02
N GLU A 149 -7.09 22.95 34.33
CA GLU A 149 -8.05 23.30 35.37
C GLU A 149 -7.41 24.21 36.40
N PHE A 150 -8.03 25.35 36.65
CA PHE A 150 -7.63 26.34 37.66
C PHE A 150 -8.71 26.42 38.73
N PHE A 151 -8.36 26.23 39.98
CA PHE A 151 -9.28 26.23 41.10
C PHE A 151 -9.19 27.54 41.91
N ASP A 152 -8.72 28.59 41.24
CA ASP A 152 -8.65 29.96 41.76
C ASP A 152 -9.18 30.96 40.71
N ASN A 153 -9.45 32.18 41.15
CA ASN A 153 -9.91 33.26 40.27
C ASN A 153 -8.78 34.23 39.87
N ASN A 154 -7.54 33.91 40.23
CA ASN A 154 -6.40 34.80 39.98
C ASN A 154 -5.64 34.39 38.71
N THR A 155 -5.70 33.11 38.36
CA THR A 155 -5.10 32.61 37.15
C THR A 155 -6.06 32.80 35.97
N LEU A 156 -5.89 33.90 35.24
CA LEU A 156 -6.77 34.34 34.14
C LEU A 156 -6.02 34.25 32.78
N TYR A 157 -5.09 33.31 32.69
CA TYR A 157 -4.34 33.07 31.47
C TYR A 157 -3.92 31.60 31.37
N PHE A 158 -3.66 31.17 30.13
CA PHE A 158 -3.20 29.82 29.83
C PHE A 158 -2.34 29.83 28.58
N GLU A 159 -1.25 29.10 28.61
CA GLU A 159 -0.37 28.86 27.47
C GLU A 159 -0.47 27.38 27.06
N ASP A 160 -0.98 27.15 25.85
CA ASP A 160 -0.98 25.83 25.23
C ASP A 160 0.28 25.65 24.40
N ARG A 161 1.00 24.57 24.66
CA ARG A 161 2.21 24.15 23.91
C ARG A 161 2.15 22.67 23.53
N LEU A 162 1.02 22.03 23.71
CA LEU A 162 0.88 20.59 23.52
C LEU A 162 0.44 20.30 22.10
N ASP A 163 1.33 19.71 21.30
CA ASP A 163 1.03 19.15 19.99
C ASP A 163 0.17 20.09 19.13
N LEU A 164 0.69 21.28 18.88
CA LEU A 164 0.05 22.30 18.07
C LEU A 164 0.44 22.12 16.60
N SER A 165 -0.51 21.71 15.78
CA SER A 165 -0.36 21.67 14.32
C SER A 165 -0.97 22.91 13.67
N PRO A 166 -0.51 23.33 12.49
CA PRO A 166 -1.14 24.44 11.76
C PRO A 166 -2.60 24.14 11.46
N GLY A 167 -3.49 25.06 11.80
CA GLY A 167 -4.93 24.86 11.55
C GLY A 167 -5.81 25.66 12.49
N ILE A 168 -7.11 25.38 12.40
CA ILE A 168 -8.13 26.08 13.18
C ILE A 168 -8.46 25.28 14.43
N TYR A 169 -8.34 25.96 15.58
CA TYR A 169 -8.75 25.42 16.88
C TYR A 169 -9.82 26.31 17.50
N TYR A 170 -10.64 25.69 18.34
CA TYR A 170 -11.64 26.39 19.16
C TYR A 170 -11.28 26.20 20.62
N TYR A 171 -10.85 27.28 21.26
CA TYR A 171 -10.57 27.29 22.69
C TYR A 171 -11.80 27.78 23.45
N SER A 172 -12.19 27.02 24.47
CA SER A 172 -13.34 27.37 25.32
C SER A 172 -12.89 27.44 26.77
N VAL A 173 -13.16 28.55 27.41
CA VAL A 173 -12.95 28.75 28.85
C VAL A 173 -14.29 28.68 29.55
N VAL A 174 -14.46 27.72 30.45
CA VAL A 174 -15.70 27.45 31.17
C VAL A 174 -15.52 27.76 32.64
N ALA A 175 -16.39 28.55 33.21
CA ALA A 175 -16.39 28.86 34.65
C ALA A 175 -16.70 27.60 35.46
N LEU A 176 -16.10 27.49 36.64
CA LEU A 176 -16.39 26.46 37.63
C LEU A 176 -17.14 27.05 38.80
N ALA A 177 -18.28 26.45 39.14
CA ALA A 177 -19.03 26.77 40.35
C ALA A 177 -18.32 26.25 41.62
N LYS A 178 -18.75 26.62 42.82
CA LYS A 178 -18.19 26.15 44.11
C LYS A 178 -18.13 24.64 44.29
N ASN A 179 -18.99 23.91 43.61
CA ASN A 179 -19.02 22.44 43.62
C ASN A 179 -18.13 21.81 42.55
N ARG A 180 -17.25 22.59 41.88
CA ARG A 180 -16.38 22.20 40.76
C ARG A 180 -17.11 21.69 39.51
N ARG A 181 -18.42 21.94 39.40
CA ARG A 181 -19.15 21.61 38.17
C ARG A 181 -19.04 22.79 37.20
N PRO A 182 -19.01 22.51 35.88
CA PRO A 182 -19.07 23.56 34.89
C PRO A 182 -20.32 24.42 35.09
N ALA A 183 -20.15 25.72 35.11
CA ALA A 183 -21.27 26.66 35.00
C ALA A 183 -21.77 26.68 33.56
N THR A 184 -22.96 27.29 33.36
CA THR A 184 -23.60 27.37 32.04
C THR A 184 -22.88 28.32 31.09
N GLU A 185 -22.07 29.22 31.58
CA GLU A 185 -21.37 30.22 30.79
C GLU A 185 -19.97 29.73 30.34
N ALA A 186 -19.71 29.81 29.06
CA ALA A 186 -18.44 29.54 28.44
C ALA A 186 -18.08 30.63 27.43
N ALA A 187 -16.86 31.10 27.49
CA ALA A 187 -16.29 31.95 26.43
C ALA A 187 -15.54 31.06 25.43
N THR A 188 -15.80 31.24 24.15
CA THR A 188 -15.13 30.45 23.08
C THR A 188 -14.52 31.39 22.05
N ILE A 189 -13.26 31.12 21.69
CA ILE A 189 -12.56 31.85 20.64
C ILE A 189 -12.09 30.88 19.56
N ARG A 190 -12.22 31.27 18.29
CA ARG A 190 -11.59 30.61 17.16
C ARG A 190 -10.16 31.12 17.01
N VAL A 191 -9.22 30.21 16.94
CA VAL A 191 -7.78 30.48 16.83
C VAL A 191 -7.22 29.83 15.59
N ASP A 192 -6.61 30.61 14.73
CA ASP A 192 -5.86 30.13 13.57
C ASP A 192 -4.39 29.99 13.99
N VAL A 193 -3.92 28.74 14.11
CA VAL A 193 -2.54 28.45 14.48
C VAL A 193 -1.67 28.42 13.23
N LEU A 194 -0.72 29.33 13.17
CA LEU A 194 0.22 29.45 12.08
C LEU A 194 1.44 28.57 12.33
N ARG A 195 1.96 27.97 11.26
CA ARG A 195 3.25 27.29 11.33
C ARG A 195 4.32 28.33 11.66
N SER A 196 5.22 27.98 12.56
CA SER A 196 6.32 28.87 12.96
C SER A 196 7.62 28.08 13.08
N THR A 197 8.74 28.76 12.89
CA THR A 197 10.08 28.25 13.11
C THR A 197 10.94 29.38 13.68
N THR A 198 12.01 29.08 14.39
CA THR A 198 12.98 30.08 14.85
C THR A 198 14.00 30.32 13.76
N VAL A 199 14.77 31.43 13.86
CA VAL A 199 15.84 31.75 12.91
C VAL A 199 16.89 30.64 12.88
N ASP A 200 17.28 30.13 14.06
CA ASP A 200 18.30 29.08 14.18
C ASP A 200 17.82 27.76 13.59
N GLU A 201 16.55 27.38 13.79
CA GLU A 201 15.95 26.19 13.18
C GLU A 201 15.84 26.34 11.66
N ALA A 202 15.45 27.51 11.15
CA ALA A 202 15.36 27.78 9.72
C ALA A 202 16.70 27.66 9.01
N ILE A 203 17.79 28.15 9.64
CA ILE A 203 19.17 28.00 9.14
C ILE A 203 19.59 26.52 9.20
N ALA A 204 19.35 25.84 10.32
CA ALA A 204 19.73 24.43 10.50
C ALA A 204 19.03 23.52 9.50
N GLN A 205 17.80 23.85 9.09
CA GLN A 205 17.03 23.12 8.07
C GLN A 205 17.38 23.54 6.63
N GLY A 206 18.26 24.53 6.44
CA GLY A 206 18.62 25.05 5.12
C GLY A 206 17.47 25.76 4.39
N LEU A 207 16.48 26.26 5.13
CA LEU A 207 15.38 27.05 4.58
C LEU A 207 15.81 28.45 4.24
N VAL A 208 16.95 28.86 4.76
CA VAL A 208 17.57 30.17 4.66
C VAL A 208 19.06 30.00 4.44
N GLU A 209 19.65 30.80 3.54
CA GLU A 209 21.11 30.79 3.33
C GLU A 209 21.84 31.49 4.49
N GLU A 210 23.00 30.95 4.88
CA GLU A 210 23.85 31.56 5.92
C GLU A 210 24.26 32.96 5.49
N GLY A 211 23.78 33.98 6.20
CA GLY A 211 24.08 35.39 5.91
C GLY A 211 22.92 36.19 5.29
N GLU A 212 21.77 35.57 5.06
CA GLU A 212 20.53 36.27 4.69
C GLU A 212 19.96 36.98 5.94
N GLU A 213 19.70 38.28 5.86
CA GLU A 213 19.09 39.04 6.95
C GLU A 213 17.60 38.73 7.01
N ILE A 214 17.20 37.88 7.96
CA ILE A 214 15.80 37.54 8.24
C ILE A 214 15.38 38.11 9.58
N ALA A 215 14.27 38.80 9.58
CA ALA A 215 13.69 39.40 10.77
C ALA A 215 12.57 38.55 11.35
N VAL A 216 12.38 38.61 12.66
CA VAL A 216 11.19 38.06 13.34
C VAL A 216 9.94 38.70 12.74
N GLY A 217 9.00 37.89 12.28
CA GLY A 217 7.80 38.31 11.56
C GLY A 217 7.83 38.04 10.06
N ASP A 218 9.00 37.70 9.49
CA ASP A 218 9.11 37.27 8.10
C ASP A 218 8.58 35.86 7.92
N THR A 219 8.33 35.48 6.67
CA THR A 219 7.84 34.12 6.33
C THR A 219 8.84 33.40 5.45
N VAL A 220 9.13 32.15 5.80
CA VAL A 220 9.97 31.24 5.01
C VAL A 220 9.15 30.07 4.49
N ASN A 221 9.60 29.45 3.40
CA ASN A 221 8.95 28.28 2.84
C ASN A 221 9.62 27.01 3.37
N VAL A 222 8.90 26.20 4.15
CA VAL A 222 9.35 24.90 4.59
C VAL A 222 9.43 23.89 3.44
N ALA A 223 10.09 22.75 3.68
CA ALA A 223 10.25 21.67 2.71
C ALA A 223 8.89 21.24 2.11
N LEU A 224 8.90 20.95 0.80
CA LEU A 224 7.70 20.52 0.09
C LEU A 224 7.46 19.03 0.31
N HIS A 225 6.27 18.67 0.79
CA HIS A 225 5.79 17.30 0.85
C HIS A 225 4.48 17.17 0.04
N PRO A 226 4.56 16.78 -1.25
CA PRO A 226 3.40 16.81 -2.17
C PRO A 226 2.20 15.98 -1.68
N LEU A 227 2.46 14.83 -1.04
CA LEU A 227 1.44 13.96 -0.46
C LEU A 227 1.35 14.07 1.07
N GLY A 228 1.93 15.14 1.63
CA GLY A 228 2.00 15.34 3.06
C GLY A 228 3.08 14.49 3.72
N THR A 229 3.01 14.43 5.05
CA THR A 229 3.94 13.69 5.91
C THR A 229 3.17 12.70 6.78
N ASP A 230 3.88 11.76 7.36
CA ASP A 230 3.32 10.83 8.34
C ASP A 230 3.46 11.36 9.79
N TYR A 231 3.06 10.56 10.76
CA TYR A 231 3.10 10.88 12.19
C TYR A 231 4.53 11.13 12.76
N LEU A 232 5.57 10.80 12.02
CA LEU A 232 6.98 11.10 12.33
C LEU A 232 7.56 12.20 11.46
N GLY A 233 6.74 12.90 10.66
CA GLY A 233 7.20 13.95 9.74
C GLY A 233 7.93 13.44 8.50
N ARG A 234 7.86 12.14 8.18
CA ARG A 234 8.53 11.58 7.00
C ARG A 234 7.69 11.82 5.74
N ASP A 235 8.37 12.12 4.63
CA ASP A 235 7.70 12.38 3.35
C ASP A 235 6.89 11.18 2.84
N MET A 236 5.58 11.36 2.67
CA MET A 236 4.67 10.31 2.22
C MET A 236 4.96 9.84 0.80
N LEU A 237 5.34 10.73 -0.13
CA LEU A 237 5.63 10.36 -1.51
C LEU A 237 6.90 9.50 -1.60
N ALA A 238 7.98 9.90 -0.92
CA ALA A 238 9.21 9.12 -0.85
C ALA A 238 8.97 7.73 -0.25
N ARG A 239 8.21 7.67 0.84
CA ARG A 239 7.84 6.40 1.50
C ARG A 239 6.97 5.50 0.62
N LEU A 240 6.03 6.06 -0.14
CA LEU A 240 5.20 5.29 -1.07
C LEU A 240 6.03 4.69 -2.20
N MET A 241 7.03 5.41 -2.72
CA MET A 241 7.93 4.91 -3.76
C MET A 241 8.86 3.82 -3.23
N GLU A 242 9.44 4.00 -2.04
CA GLU A 242 10.29 2.97 -1.44
C GLU A 242 9.48 1.76 -0.99
N GLY A 243 8.31 1.97 -0.38
CA GLY A 243 7.37 0.90 -0.03
C GLY A 243 6.90 0.11 -1.24
N ALA A 244 6.73 0.76 -2.40
CA ALA A 244 6.46 0.10 -3.66
C ALA A 244 7.57 -0.88 -4.07
N ARG A 245 8.84 -0.50 -3.89
CA ARG A 245 9.98 -1.39 -4.18
C ARG A 245 9.89 -2.68 -3.37
N VAL A 246 9.60 -2.57 -2.09
CA VAL A 246 9.51 -3.71 -1.19
C VAL A 246 8.29 -4.57 -1.51
N SER A 247 7.09 -3.97 -1.57
CA SER A 247 5.85 -4.71 -1.81
C SER A 247 5.80 -5.36 -3.19
N LEU A 248 6.28 -4.68 -4.25
CA LEU A 248 6.36 -5.27 -5.58
C LEU A 248 7.47 -6.32 -5.69
N PHE A 249 8.63 -6.11 -5.05
CA PHE A 249 9.69 -7.12 -5.03
C PHE A 249 9.18 -8.43 -4.43
N ILE A 250 8.57 -8.39 -3.26
CA ILE A 250 8.03 -9.58 -2.61
C ILE A 250 6.88 -10.17 -3.44
N GLY A 251 5.97 -9.31 -3.89
CA GLY A 251 4.78 -9.69 -4.65
C GLY A 251 5.09 -10.35 -6.00
N ILE A 252 6.22 -10.06 -6.62
CA ILE A 252 6.64 -10.67 -7.90
C ILE A 252 7.61 -11.83 -7.66
N PHE A 253 8.60 -11.63 -6.79
CA PHE A 253 9.68 -12.59 -6.64
C PHE A 253 9.28 -13.84 -5.85
N ALA A 254 8.46 -13.69 -4.80
CA ALA A 254 7.96 -14.84 -4.05
C ALA A 254 7.12 -15.80 -4.93
N PRO A 255 6.10 -15.33 -5.70
CA PRO A 255 5.37 -16.17 -6.64
C PRO A 255 6.26 -16.85 -7.67
N LEU A 256 7.22 -16.12 -8.23
CA LEU A 256 8.16 -16.70 -9.19
C LEU A 256 8.86 -17.92 -8.61
N LEU A 257 9.34 -17.84 -7.37
CA LEU A 257 10.06 -18.92 -6.72
C LEU A 257 9.13 -20.09 -6.34
N TYR A 258 7.99 -19.83 -5.68
CA TYR A 258 7.14 -20.94 -5.25
C TYR A 258 6.36 -21.58 -6.42
N VAL A 259 6.02 -20.83 -7.48
CA VAL A 259 5.47 -21.40 -8.71
C VAL A 259 6.51 -22.27 -9.41
N LEU A 260 7.77 -21.79 -9.53
CA LEU A 260 8.85 -22.60 -10.09
C LEU A 260 9.07 -23.91 -9.30
N MET A 261 9.10 -23.83 -7.97
CA MET A 261 9.19 -25.00 -7.09
C MET A 261 8.00 -25.96 -7.31
N GLY A 262 6.79 -25.40 -7.41
CA GLY A 262 5.57 -26.18 -7.69
C GLY A 262 5.60 -26.83 -9.07
N VAL A 263 6.12 -26.15 -10.11
CA VAL A 263 6.29 -26.68 -11.47
C VAL A 263 7.25 -27.86 -11.46
N VAL A 264 8.41 -27.73 -10.83
CA VAL A 264 9.40 -28.82 -10.76
C VAL A 264 8.81 -30.01 -10.00
N TYR A 265 8.26 -29.78 -8.82
CA TYR A 265 7.69 -30.81 -7.96
C TYR A 265 6.50 -31.53 -8.63
N GLY A 266 5.55 -30.77 -9.15
CA GLY A 266 4.36 -31.29 -9.82
C GLY A 266 4.70 -32.05 -11.10
N SER A 267 5.71 -31.62 -11.85
CA SER A 267 6.17 -32.29 -13.06
C SER A 267 6.76 -33.67 -12.75
N ILE A 268 7.58 -33.77 -11.72
CA ILE A 268 8.17 -35.04 -11.28
C ILE A 268 7.06 -35.98 -10.79
N ALA A 269 6.18 -35.52 -9.92
CA ALA A 269 5.09 -36.32 -9.37
C ALA A 269 4.14 -36.84 -10.47
N GLY A 270 3.70 -35.95 -11.37
CA GLY A 270 2.79 -36.30 -12.47
C GLY A 270 3.40 -37.25 -13.50
N PHE A 271 4.72 -37.10 -13.79
CA PHE A 271 5.41 -37.99 -14.71
C PHE A 271 5.67 -39.38 -14.12
N MET A 272 6.18 -39.47 -12.89
CA MET A 272 6.53 -40.73 -12.24
C MET A 272 5.29 -41.56 -11.91
N GLY A 273 4.24 -40.95 -11.40
CA GLY A 273 3.03 -41.65 -11.03
C GLY A 273 3.20 -42.65 -9.88
N GLY A 274 2.17 -43.50 -9.66
CA GLY A 274 2.20 -44.60 -8.72
C GLY A 274 2.57 -44.22 -7.28
N LYS A 275 3.47 -44.96 -6.63
CA LYS A 275 3.86 -44.76 -5.23
C LYS A 275 4.66 -43.49 -5.03
N VAL A 276 5.50 -43.08 -6.02
CA VAL A 276 6.29 -41.85 -5.96
C VAL A 276 5.37 -40.63 -5.92
N ASP A 277 4.42 -40.58 -6.82
CA ASP A 277 3.40 -39.53 -6.84
C ASP A 277 2.64 -39.44 -5.52
N GLN A 278 2.17 -40.59 -5.01
CA GLN A 278 1.44 -40.64 -3.74
C GLN A 278 2.28 -40.11 -2.58
N LEU A 279 3.56 -40.49 -2.47
CA LEU A 279 4.44 -40.01 -1.41
C LEU A 279 4.70 -38.51 -1.52
N MET A 280 4.98 -38.02 -2.72
CA MET A 280 5.17 -36.61 -2.98
C MET A 280 3.93 -35.80 -2.63
N MET A 281 2.73 -36.24 -3.02
CA MET A 281 1.51 -35.55 -2.69
C MET A 281 1.20 -35.58 -1.18
N ARG A 282 1.52 -36.65 -0.45
CA ARG A 282 1.42 -36.68 1.01
C ARG A 282 2.32 -35.65 1.68
N PHE A 283 3.52 -35.47 1.18
CA PHE A 283 4.39 -34.41 1.68
C PHE A 283 3.82 -33.01 1.39
N ALA A 284 3.27 -32.80 0.18
CA ALA A 284 2.58 -31.55 -0.15
C ALA A 284 1.36 -31.32 0.75
N ASP A 285 0.60 -32.39 1.08
CA ASP A 285 -0.53 -32.32 2.02
C ASP A 285 -0.07 -31.92 3.43
N PHE A 286 1.06 -32.46 3.88
CA PHE A 286 1.67 -32.08 5.15
C PHE A 286 2.04 -30.60 5.20
N VAL A 287 2.65 -30.07 4.14
CA VAL A 287 3.01 -28.64 4.06
C VAL A 287 1.76 -27.75 4.12
N VAL A 288 0.69 -28.13 3.40
CA VAL A 288 -0.58 -27.36 3.41
C VAL A 288 -1.27 -27.40 4.78
N ALA A 289 -1.06 -28.45 5.55
CA ALA A 289 -1.63 -28.59 6.90
C ALA A 289 -0.99 -27.65 7.94
N LEU A 290 0.19 -27.08 7.62
CA LEU A 290 0.85 -26.13 8.52
C LEU A 290 0.10 -24.79 8.54
N PRO A 291 -0.28 -24.26 9.73
CA PRO A 291 -0.92 -22.96 9.83
C PRO A 291 0.05 -21.86 9.35
N PHE A 292 -0.31 -21.20 8.25
CA PHE A 292 0.55 -20.22 7.58
C PHE A 292 1.08 -19.14 8.51
N LEU A 293 0.20 -18.49 9.29
CA LEU A 293 0.60 -17.41 10.19
C LEU A 293 1.54 -17.89 11.30
N LEU A 294 1.27 -19.07 11.87
CA LEU A 294 2.11 -19.64 12.92
C LEU A 294 3.51 -19.95 12.42
N PHE A 295 3.59 -20.48 11.19
CA PHE A 295 4.87 -20.77 10.56
C PHE A 295 5.65 -19.49 10.23
N MET A 296 4.95 -18.43 9.81
CA MET A 296 5.54 -17.10 9.59
C MET A 296 6.16 -16.53 10.88
N ILE A 297 5.44 -16.64 12.00
CA ILE A 297 5.95 -16.20 13.33
C ILE A 297 7.20 -16.99 13.70
N LEU A 298 7.16 -18.31 13.54
CA LEU A 298 8.28 -19.18 13.85
C LEU A 298 9.53 -18.84 13.00
N PHE A 299 9.34 -18.60 11.69
CA PHE A 299 10.43 -18.18 10.80
C PHE A 299 11.02 -16.84 11.24
N LYS A 300 10.17 -15.85 11.52
CA LYS A 300 10.62 -14.53 11.99
C LYS A 300 11.49 -14.63 13.24
N ILE A 301 11.07 -15.45 14.20
CA ILE A 301 11.83 -15.69 15.44
C ILE A 301 13.13 -16.46 15.16
N SER A 302 13.06 -17.52 14.31
CA SER A 302 14.23 -18.38 14.01
C SER A 302 15.33 -17.65 13.26
N PHE A 303 14.99 -16.70 12.41
CA PHE A 303 15.95 -15.85 11.70
C PHE A 303 16.49 -14.70 12.57
N GLY A 304 15.97 -14.54 13.80
CA GLY A 304 16.53 -13.61 14.78
C GLY A 304 16.52 -12.15 14.28
N ILE A 305 15.39 -11.70 13.69
CA ILE A 305 15.30 -10.33 13.14
C ILE A 305 15.54 -9.33 14.28
N GLY A 306 16.71 -8.71 14.23
CA GLY A 306 17.13 -7.66 15.16
C GLY A 306 16.57 -6.30 14.78
N PRO A 307 16.73 -5.30 15.67
CA PRO A 307 16.41 -3.91 15.35
C PRO A 307 17.17 -3.44 14.09
N GLY A 308 16.45 -2.89 13.11
CA GLY A 308 17.01 -2.41 11.84
C GLY A 308 17.02 -3.44 10.70
N GLU A 309 16.68 -4.71 10.95
CA GLU A 309 16.53 -5.70 9.89
C GLU A 309 15.11 -5.68 9.32
N SER A 310 15.00 -5.62 7.98
CA SER A 310 13.71 -5.42 7.29
C SER A 310 12.72 -6.58 7.41
N GLY A 311 13.17 -7.81 7.75
CA GLY A 311 12.33 -9.01 7.79
C GLY A 311 11.83 -9.51 6.42
N ILE A 312 12.31 -8.92 5.32
CA ILE A 312 11.90 -9.29 3.94
C ILE A 312 12.31 -10.72 3.62
N PHE A 313 13.55 -11.09 3.93
CA PHE A 313 14.09 -12.42 3.60
C PHE A 313 13.35 -13.57 4.30
N PRO A 314 13.12 -13.57 5.63
CA PRO A 314 12.34 -14.61 6.29
C PRO A 314 10.90 -14.73 5.75
N MET A 315 10.26 -13.61 5.45
CA MET A 315 8.92 -13.61 4.86
C MET A 315 8.91 -14.26 3.48
N LEU A 316 9.87 -13.92 2.62
CA LEU A 316 10.02 -14.51 1.30
C LEU A 316 10.23 -16.03 1.40
N VAL A 317 11.16 -16.48 2.27
CA VAL A 317 11.43 -17.91 2.48
C VAL A 317 10.19 -18.65 2.95
N ALA A 318 9.47 -18.09 3.94
CA ALA A 318 8.25 -18.73 4.45
C ALA A 318 7.15 -18.83 3.39
N MET A 319 6.95 -17.80 2.56
CA MET A 319 6.00 -17.85 1.44
C MET A 319 6.40 -18.94 0.45
N VAL A 320 7.67 -19.03 0.09
CA VAL A 320 8.17 -20.05 -0.85
C VAL A 320 7.98 -21.45 -0.29
N VAL A 321 8.28 -21.68 0.97
CA VAL A 321 8.17 -23.01 1.61
C VAL A 321 6.72 -23.47 1.74
N LEU A 322 5.78 -22.55 1.94
CA LEU A 322 4.38 -22.91 2.24
C LEU A 322 3.43 -22.86 1.05
N LEU A 323 3.68 -22.04 0.01
CA LEU A 323 2.68 -21.77 -1.04
C LEU A 323 2.86 -22.59 -2.32
N TRP A 324 4.00 -23.26 -2.53
CA TRP A 324 4.26 -24.08 -3.72
C TRP A 324 3.30 -25.28 -3.93
N PRO A 325 2.67 -25.94 -2.91
CA PRO A 325 1.89 -27.14 -3.12
C PRO A 325 0.65 -26.95 -4.01
N ALA A 326 0.04 -25.77 -4.00
CA ALA A 326 -1.10 -25.47 -4.86
C ALA A 326 -0.72 -25.58 -6.35
N THR A 327 0.38 -24.93 -6.72
CA THR A 327 0.93 -25.00 -8.09
C THR A 327 1.40 -26.42 -8.44
N ALA A 328 2.00 -27.14 -7.48
CA ALA A 328 2.46 -28.51 -7.72
C ALA A 328 1.29 -29.44 -8.08
N ARG A 329 0.14 -29.33 -7.39
CA ARG A 329 -1.07 -30.13 -7.70
C ARG A 329 -1.63 -29.78 -9.08
N LEU A 330 -1.66 -28.49 -9.43
CA LEU A 330 -2.14 -28.04 -10.74
C LEU A 330 -1.25 -28.60 -11.86
N VAL A 331 0.06 -28.40 -11.77
CA VAL A 331 1.03 -28.87 -12.78
C VAL A 331 1.05 -30.39 -12.87
N ARG A 332 0.98 -31.10 -11.73
CA ARG A 332 0.83 -32.56 -11.71
C ARG A 332 -0.35 -33.02 -12.58
N GLY A 333 -1.52 -32.38 -12.40
CA GLY A 333 -2.72 -32.71 -13.19
C GLY A 333 -2.51 -32.51 -14.68
N GLN A 334 -1.86 -31.42 -15.10
CA GLN A 334 -1.53 -31.16 -16.50
C GLN A 334 -0.53 -32.18 -17.06
N ILE A 335 0.53 -32.47 -16.33
CA ILE A 335 1.54 -33.46 -16.75
C ILE A 335 0.93 -34.86 -16.89
N MET A 336 0.02 -35.27 -16.00
CA MET A 336 -0.69 -36.55 -16.13
C MET A 336 -1.53 -36.63 -17.40
N GLN A 337 -2.24 -35.56 -17.77
CA GLN A 337 -3.02 -35.51 -19.00
C GLN A 337 -2.12 -35.56 -20.26
N ILE A 338 -0.98 -34.83 -20.25
CA ILE A 338 -0.07 -34.79 -21.39
C ILE A 338 0.68 -36.10 -21.54
N ARG A 339 0.99 -36.80 -20.44
CA ARG A 339 1.68 -38.08 -20.45
C ARG A 339 0.94 -39.16 -21.25
N GLU A 340 -0.39 -39.12 -21.25
CA GLU A 340 -1.26 -40.08 -21.98
C GLU A 340 -1.42 -39.68 -23.47
N GLN A 341 -0.75 -38.67 -23.98
CA GLN A 341 -0.82 -38.25 -25.38
C GLN A 341 0.05 -39.15 -26.26
N GLY A 342 -0.45 -39.53 -27.45
CA GLY A 342 0.22 -40.48 -28.34
C GLY A 342 1.63 -40.07 -28.77
N TYR A 343 1.91 -38.78 -28.95
CA TYR A 343 3.25 -38.29 -29.30
C TYR A 343 4.28 -38.46 -28.16
N VAL A 344 3.84 -38.40 -26.90
CA VAL A 344 4.68 -38.65 -25.72
C VAL A 344 5.00 -40.14 -25.61
N GLU A 345 3.96 -40.97 -25.81
CA GLU A 345 4.09 -42.43 -25.79
C GLU A 345 5.02 -42.91 -26.93
N ALA A 346 4.85 -42.41 -28.16
CA ALA A 346 5.72 -42.68 -29.27
C ALA A 346 7.18 -42.30 -28.96
N SER A 347 7.41 -41.12 -28.39
CA SER A 347 8.76 -40.67 -27.99
C SER A 347 9.38 -41.58 -26.93
N LYS A 348 8.56 -42.07 -25.98
CA LYS A 348 8.99 -43.02 -24.93
C LYS A 348 9.38 -44.38 -25.54
N LEU A 349 8.62 -44.91 -26.51
CA LEU A 349 8.93 -46.13 -27.22
C LEU A 349 10.22 -46.03 -28.02
N LEU A 350 10.55 -44.83 -28.51
CA LEU A 350 11.82 -44.55 -29.18
C LEU A 350 13.00 -44.39 -28.21
N GLY A 351 12.81 -44.61 -26.90
CA GLY A 351 13.88 -44.58 -25.89
C GLY A 351 14.21 -43.19 -25.34
N ALA A 352 13.33 -42.21 -25.48
CA ALA A 352 13.55 -40.86 -24.91
C ALA A 352 13.67 -40.92 -23.38
N LYS A 353 14.66 -40.22 -22.81
CA LYS A 353 14.85 -40.10 -21.36
C LYS A 353 13.74 -39.32 -20.70
N SER A 354 13.41 -39.63 -19.45
CA SER A 354 12.35 -38.96 -18.67
C SER A 354 12.53 -37.44 -18.60
N SER A 355 13.77 -36.98 -18.37
CA SER A 355 14.05 -35.52 -18.33
C SER A 355 13.80 -34.84 -19.68
N TYR A 356 14.13 -35.51 -20.78
CA TYR A 356 13.87 -35.02 -22.14
C TYR A 356 12.34 -34.88 -22.39
N LEU A 357 11.56 -35.91 -22.01
CA LEU A 357 10.12 -35.89 -22.17
C LEU A 357 9.47 -34.75 -21.35
N ILE A 358 9.90 -34.59 -20.09
CA ILE A 358 9.38 -33.49 -19.24
C ILE A 358 9.76 -32.13 -19.83
N LEU A 359 11.05 -31.88 -20.08
CA LEU A 359 11.53 -30.53 -20.44
C LEU A 359 11.16 -30.14 -21.88
N ARG A 360 11.17 -31.10 -22.84
CA ARG A 360 10.97 -30.80 -24.26
C ARG A 360 9.55 -30.97 -24.75
N HIS A 361 8.77 -31.84 -24.12
CA HIS A 361 7.42 -32.18 -24.58
C HIS A 361 6.32 -31.74 -23.61
N MET A 362 6.51 -31.93 -22.30
CA MET A 362 5.43 -31.68 -21.34
C MET A 362 5.42 -30.25 -20.81
N LEU A 363 6.54 -29.76 -20.29
CA LEU A 363 6.62 -28.39 -19.74
C LEU A 363 6.26 -27.31 -20.75
N PRO A 364 6.72 -27.33 -22.02
CA PRO A 364 6.31 -26.31 -22.99
C PRO A 364 4.79 -26.27 -23.21
N ASN A 365 4.13 -27.43 -23.15
CA ASN A 365 2.67 -27.53 -23.29
C ASN A 365 1.90 -27.11 -22.02
N THR A 366 2.56 -27.05 -20.87
CA THR A 366 1.96 -26.53 -19.61
C THR A 366 2.24 -25.06 -19.37
N LEU A 367 3.15 -24.44 -20.13
CA LEU A 367 3.58 -23.05 -19.91
C LEU A 367 2.42 -22.05 -19.90
N GLY A 368 1.41 -22.22 -20.77
CA GLY A 368 0.25 -21.35 -20.78
C GLY A 368 -0.46 -21.33 -19.43
N VAL A 369 -0.73 -22.51 -18.87
CA VAL A 369 -1.39 -22.66 -17.56
C VAL A 369 -0.50 -22.13 -16.42
N VAL A 370 0.81 -22.39 -16.48
CA VAL A 370 1.77 -21.91 -15.48
C VAL A 370 1.84 -20.37 -15.47
N LEU A 371 1.89 -19.74 -16.65
CA LEU A 371 1.94 -18.27 -16.74
C LEU A 371 0.64 -17.63 -16.22
N VAL A 372 -0.51 -18.19 -16.58
CA VAL A 372 -1.80 -17.74 -16.04
C VAL A 372 -1.81 -17.88 -14.52
N THR A 373 -1.35 -19.02 -13.99
CA THR A 373 -1.26 -19.22 -12.53
C THR A 373 -0.35 -18.17 -11.89
N LEU A 374 0.83 -17.93 -12.45
CA LEU A 374 1.77 -16.92 -11.94
C LEU A 374 1.15 -15.53 -11.87
N THR A 375 0.38 -15.11 -12.89
CA THR A 375 -0.27 -13.80 -12.88
C THR A 375 -1.32 -13.63 -11.80
N PHE A 376 -1.99 -14.69 -11.36
CA PHE A 376 -2.92 -14.66 -10.23
C PHE A 376 -2.22 -14.80 -8.86
N GLU A 377 -1.07 -15.47 -8.82
CA GLU A 377 -0.31 -15.59 -7.57
C GLU A 377 0.41 -14.29 -7.19
N ILE A 378 0.73 -13.40 -8.15
CA ILE A 378 1.33 -12.08 -7.86
C ILE A 378 0.41 -11.22 -6.99
N PRO A 379 -0.85 -10.91 -7.36
CA PRO A 379 -1.75 -10.12 -6.51
C PRO A 379 -2.02 -10.79 -5.16
N ARG A 380 -2.07 -12.13 -5.12
CA ARG A 380 -2.21 -12.87 -3.87
C ARG A 380 -1.01 -12.67 -2.94
N ALA A 381 0.20 -12.69 -3.49
CA ALA A 381 1.42 -12.47 -2.73
C ALA A 381 1.53 -11.02 -2.22
N ILE A 382 1.19 -10.02 -3.05
CA ILE A 382 1.14 -8.61 -2.65
C ILE A 382 0.15 -8.41 -1.50
N PHE A 383 -1.05 -9.00 -1.61
CA PHE A 383 -2.03 -8.94 -0.54
C PHE A 383 -1.54 -9.63 0.73
N THR A 384 -0.89 -10.79 0.60
CA THR A 384 -0.33 -11.53 1.74
C THR A 384 0.78 -10.74 2.44
N GLU A 385 1.69 -10.12 1.68
CA GLU A 385 2.72 -9.21 2.21
C GLU A 385 2.07 -8.04 2.96
N ALA A 386 1.13 -7.35 2.30
CA ALA A 386 0.44 -6.21 2.89
C ALA A 386 -0.30 -6.59 4.18
N PHE A 387 -0.98 -7.73 4.20
CA PHE A 387 -1.67 -8.24 5.38
C PHE A 387 -0.69 -8.56 6.52
N LEU A 388 0.40 -9.28 6.24
CA LEU A 388 1.41 -9.61 7.25
C LEU A 388 2.08 -8.35 7.81
N SER A 389 2.42 -7.40 6.95
CA SER A 389 3.00 -6.12 7.35
C SER A 389 2.01 -5.28 8.14
N PHE A 390 0.73 -5.29 7.75
CA PHE A 390 -0.35 -4.61 8.47
C PHE A 390 -0.53 -5.15 9.90
N ILE A 391 -0.44 -6.44 10.11
CA ILE A 391 -0.51 -7.02 11.48
C ILE A 391 0.83 -6.98 12.25
N GLY A 392 1.85 -6.34 11.70
CA GLY A 392 3.18 -6.21 12.33
C GLY A 392 4.09 -7.43 12.20
N MET A 393 3.69 -8.41 11.38
CA MET A 393 4.46 -9.64 11.15
C MET A 393 5.27 -9.61 9.85
N GLY A 394 5.13 -8.57 9.06
CA GLY A 394 5.84 -8.38 7.79
C GLY A 394 7.12 -7.57 7.92
N VAL A 395 7.28 -6.61 7.01
CA VAL A 395 8.43 -5.71 6.93
C VAL A 395 8.50 -4.81 8.16
N ALA A 396 9.69 -4.73 8.76
CA ALA A 396 9.92 -3.95 9.98
C ALA A 396 10.53 -2.57 9.66
N PRO A 397 10.18 -1.52 10.45
CA PRO A 397 10.85 -0.24 10.36
C PRO A 397 12.39 -0.36 10.50
N PRO A 398 13.19 0.51 9.85
CA PRO A 398 12.78 1.74 9.17
C PRO A 398 12.26 1.56 7.73
N THR A 399 12.45 0.37 7.13
CA THR A 399 12.06 0.08 5.75
C THR A 399 10.53 0.13 5.61
N PRO A 400 9.98 1.00 4.74
CA PRO A 400 8.55 1.04 4.51
C PRO A 400 8.11 -0.10 3.57
N SER A 401 6.87 -0.55 3.75
CA SER A 401 6.08 -1.27 2.74
C SER A 401 4.67 -0.68 2.73
N TRP A 402 3.91 -0.87 1.67
CA TRP A 402 2.54 -0.36 1.67
C TRP A 402 1.68 -0.94 2.80
N GLY A 403 1.94 -2.21 3.19
CA GLY A 403 1.27 -2.83 4.32
C GLY A 403 1.65 -2.23 5.67
N SER A 404 2.95 -1.98 5.92
CA SER A 404 3.41 -1.34 7.16
C SER A 404 2.94 0.11 7.26
N MET A 405 2.95 0.86 6.15
CA MET A 405 2.40 2.21 6.09
C MET A 405 0.89 2.23 6.40
N SER A 406 0.14 1.24 5.91
CA SER A 406 -1.29 1.11 6.24
C SER A 406 -1.51 0.80 7.73
N ASN A 407 -0.64 0.02 8.38
CA ASN A 407 -0.67 -0.21 9.82
C ASN A 407 -0.39 1.05 10.63
N GLU A 408 0.56 1.87 10.18
CA GLU A 408 0.85 3.16 10.80
C GLU A 408 -0.36 4.11 10.63
N GLY A 409 -0.86 4.27 9.41
CA GLY A 409 -1.94 5.20 9.08
C GLY A 409 -3.31 4.86 9.68
N ILE A 410 -3.59 3.59 10.07
CA ILE A 410 -4.85 3.28 10.74
C ILE A 410 -4.94 3.91 12.14
N LYS A 411 -3.79 4.14 12.79
CA LYS A 411 -3.73 4.72 14.12
C LYS A 411 -4.08 6.22 14.11
N THR A 412 -3.81 6.89 12.99
CA THR A 412 -4.01 8.33 12.80
C THR A 412 -5.21 8.64 11.89
N MET A 413 -5.93 7.63 11.40
CA MET A 413 -6.95 7.70 10.36
C MET A 413 -8.05 8.76 10.61
N LEU A 414 -8.43 8.98 11.86
CA LEU A 414 -9.48 9.95 12.21
C LEU A 414 -9.02 11.41 12.05
N ASN A 415 -7.74 11.67 12.21
CA ASN A 415 -7.17 13.00 12.14
C ASN A 415 -6.47 13.25 10.79
N THR A 416 -5.70 12.26 10.32
CA THR A 416 -4.86 12.35 9.12
C THR A 416 -5.13 11.16 8.18
N PRO A 417 -6.31 11.11 7.53
CA PRO A 417 -6.73 9.96 6.73
C PRO A 417 -5.82 9.69 5.52
N HIS A 418 -5.05 10.67 5.05
CA HIS A 418 -4.15 10.52 3.90
C HIS A 418 -3.04 9.49 4.16
N GLU A 419 -2.57 9.34 5.40
CA GLU A 419 -1.55 8.37 5.79
C GLU A 419 -1.99 6.90 5.52
N LEU A 420 -3.29 6.62 5.63
CA LEU A 420 -3.88 5.32 5.32
C LEU A 420 -4.34 5.21 3.86
N ILE A 421 -4.99 6.26 3.34
CA ILE A 421 -5.66 6.20 2.02
C ILE A 421 -4.64 5.95 0.90
N PHE A 422 -3.50 6.62 0.89
CA PHE A 422 -2.54 6.48 -0.20
C PHE A 422 -1.93 5.06 -0.32
N PRO A 423 -1.40 4.44 0.74
CA PRO A 423 -0.88 3.08 0.60
C PRO A 423 -1.99 2.07 0.31
N ALA A 424 -3.17 2.19 0.92
CA ALA A 424 -4.31 1.31 0.65
C ALA A 424 -4.80 1.42 -0.81
N LEU A 425 -4.81 2.62 -1.37
CA LEU A 425 -5.15 2.85 -2.78
C LEU A 425 -4.14 2.18 -3.71
N LEU A 426 -2.84 2.33 -3.44
CA LEU A 426 -1.79 1.70 -4.25
C LEU A 426 -1.86 0.17 -4.20
N ILE A 427 -2.09 -0.44 -3.02
CA ILE A 427 -2.34 -1.88 -2.89
C ILE A 427 -3.53 -2.28 -3.76
N SER A 428 -4.66 -1.58 -3.63
CA SER A 428 -5.91 -1.90 -4.32
C SER A 428 -5.76 -1.81 -5.85
N ILE A 429 -5.14 -0.74 -6.34
CA ILE A 429 -4.87 -0.51 -7.77
C ILE A 429 -3.94 -1.59 -8.31
N THR A 430 -2.90 -1.94 -7.56
CA THR A 430 -1.91 -2.94 -7.99
C THR A 430 -2.55 -4.34 -8.07
N VAL A 431 -3.28 -4.74 -7.06
CA VAL A 431 -4.00 -6.03 -7.04
C VAL A 431 -5.02 -6.10 -8.18
N LEU A 432 -5.79 -5.04 -8.40
CA LEU A 432 -6.75 -4.96 -9.50
C LEU A 432 -6.05 -5.05 -10.87
N ALA A 433 -4.95 -4.33 -11.05
CA ALA A 433 -4.21 -4.33 -12.30
C ALA A 433 -3.66 -5.71 -12.66
N PHE A 434 -3.04 -6.41 -11.70
CA PHE A 434 -2.54 -7.77 -11.94
C PHE A 434 -3.66 -8.79 -12.16
N ASN A 435 -4.81 -8.69 -11.48
CA ASN A 435 -5.96 -9.54 -11.72
C ASN A 435 -6.52 -9.35 -13.14
N LEU A 436 -6.73 -8.09 -13.58
CA LEU A 436 -7.22 -7.80 -14.94
C LEU A 436 -6.23 -8.23 -16.03
N LEU A 437 -4.93 -8.10 -15.77
CA LEU A 437 -3.90 -8.61 -16.68
C LEU A 437 -3.93 -10.14 -16.73
N GLY A 438 -4.08 -10.80 -15.58
CA GLY A 438 -4.19 -12.25 -15.47
C GLY A 438 -5.39 -12.81 -16.22
N ASP A 439 -6.56 -12.20 -16.08
CA ASP A 439 -7.76 -12.56 -16.83
C ASP A 439 -7.53 -12.40 -18.34
N GLY A 440 -6.96 -11.27 -18.78
CA GLY A 440 -6.66 -11.05 -20.18
C GLY A 440 -5.62 -12.03 -20.74
N LEU A 441 -4.64 -12.41 -19.96
CA LEU A 441 -3.65 -13.42 -20.34
C LEU A 441 -4.28 -14.82 -20.41
N ARG A 442 -5.16 -15.16 -19.48
CA ARG A 442 -5.94 -16.40 -19.50
C ARG A 442 -6.76 -16.50 -20.77
N ASP A 443 -7.53 -15.47 -21.10
CA ASP A 443 -8.36 -15.44 -22.33
C ASP A 443 -7.49 -15.57 -23.60
N ALA A 444 -6.33 -14.90 -23.62
CA ALA A 444 -5.41 -14.96 -24.76
C ALA A 444 -4.75 -16.33 -24.95
N LEU A 445 -4.50 -17.07 -23.86
CA LEU A 445 -3.85 -18.38 -23.87
C LEU A 445 -4.83 -19.56 -23.92
N ASP A 446 -6.16 -19.34 -23.81
CA ASP A 446 -7.15 -20.41 -23.89
C ASP A 446 -7.29 -20.94 -25.32
N ALA A 447 -6.86 -22.18 -25.50
CA ALA A 447 -6.91 -22.86 -26.81
C ALA A 447 -8.34 -23.12 -27.31
N ARG A 448 -9.36 -23.13 -26.44
CA ARG A 448 -10.76 -23.37 -26.81
C ARG A 448 -11.37 -22.23 -27.60
N MET A 449 -10.91 -21.00 -27.36
CA MET A 449 -11.35 -19.81 -28.11
C MET A 449 -10.83 -19.78 -29.55
N ARG A 450 -9.90 -20.67 -29.89
CA ARG A 450 -9.28 -20.75 -31.20
C ARG A 450 -10.21 -21.32 -32.29
N ASN A 451 -11.26 -22.06 -31.90
CA ASN A 451 -12.18 -22.74 -32.81
C ASN A 451 -13.51 -21.99 -33.04
N THR A 452 -13.69 -20.82 -32.46
CA THR A 452 -14.94 -20.05 -32.52
C THR A 452 -14.86 -18.81 -33.43
N GLU A 453 -13.72 -18.53 -34.03
CA GLU A 453 -13.45 -17.48 -35.03
C GLU A 453 -12.99 -18.15 -36.35
#